data_a4b339ab5c54f808aac5c37e1cf5b53b
#
_entry.id   a4b339ab5c54f808aac5c37e1cf5b53b
#
_cell.length_a   1.000
_cell.length_b   1.000
_cell.length_c   1.000
_cell.angle_alpha   90.00
_cell.angle_beta   90.00
_cell.angle_gamma   90.00
#
_symmetry.space_group_name_H-M   'P 1'
#
loop_
_entity.id
_entity.type
_entity.pdbx_description
1 polymer ?
#
loop_
_entity_poly.entity_id
_entity_poly.type
_entity_poly.pdbx_seq_one_letter_code
_entity_poly.pdbx_strand_id
1 'polypeptide(L)'
;MSEAEEHGGSFSRLRVKTASPAIQVVSGTVEVFAEVEQRRLLPLATCSEGSVIVPPDSGAGLLLIAHATASVSQVDDPDDVAVQTFVGQLGDGLGSGVEALVGVAPSAFPQLFAAAIHAAAE
;
A
#
# COMPACT_ATOMS: atom_id res chain seq x y z
N MET A 1 8.30 -1.65 19.33
CA MET A 1 8.36 -0.93 18.98
C MET A 1 8.05 -0.71 17.96
N SER A 2 7.63 -0.65 17.63
CA SER A 2 7.26 -0.36 16.58
C SER A 2 7.90 0.61 16.11
N GLU A 3 8.72 0.67 16.26
CA GLU A 3 9.31 1.53 15.91
C GLU A 3 9.56 1.93 14.73
N ALA A 4 9.59 1.17 13.97
CA ALA A 4 9.88 1.57 12.68
C ALA A 4 8.96 2.57 12.18
N GLU A 5 7.80 2.44 12.57
CA GLU A 5 6.85 3.29 12.04
C GLU A 5 7.09 4.62 12.45
N GLU A 6 7.98 4.75 13.32
CA GLU A 6 8.16 5.97 13.72
C GLU A 6 9.06 6.65 12.90
N HIS A 7 8.90 6.89 11.81
CA HIS A 7 9.56 7.95 11.26
C HIS A 7 10.89 7.79 10.79
N GLY A 8 11.12 6.96 10.02
CA GLY A 8 12.37 6.98 9.40
C GLY A 8 13.31 5.92 9.84
N GLY A 9 12.89 5.13 10.77
CA GLY A 9 13.66 3.96 11.09
C GLY A 9 13.61 2.98 9.94
N SER A 10 14.64 2.17 9.82
CA SER A 10 14.66 1.10 8.84
C SER A 10 13.85 -0.08 9.33
N PHE A 11 13.27 -0.83 8.40
CA PHE A 11 12.50 -2.01 8.76
C PHE A 11 12.70 -3.09 7.71
N SER A 12 12.47 -4.33 8.09
CA SER A 12 12.36 -5.42 7.15
C SER A 12 10.91 -5.84 6.96
N ARG A 13 10.05 -5.56 7.93
CA ARG A 13 8.62 -5.83 7.90
C ARG A 13 7.90 -4.69 8.56
N LEU A 14 6.80 -4.26 7.98
CA LEU A 14 6.00 -3.17 8.56
C LEU A 14 4.53 -3.40 8.25
N ARG A 15 3.70 -3.38 9.28
CA ARG A 15 2.26 -3.48 9.11
C ARG A 15 1.67 -2.08 9.09
N VAL A 16 0.77 -1.86 8.14
CA VAL A 16 0.09 -0.58 7.98
C VAL A 16 -1.39 -0.83 8.15
N LYS A 17 -1.98 -0.16 9.13
CA LYS A 17 -3.40 -0.34 9.41
C LYS A 17 -4.24 0.37 8.36
N THR A 18 -5.51 -0.05 8.27
CA THR A 18 -6.45 0.65 7.40
C THR A 18 -6.64 2.06 7.90
N ALA A 19 -6.99 2.95 7.00
CA ALA A 19 -7.23 4.36 7.30
C ALA A 19 -6.00 5.09 7.81
N SER A 20 -4.83 4.50 7.68
CA SER A 20 -3.58 5.18 8.03
C SER A 20 -3.22 6.18 6.95
N PRO A 21 -2.41 7.18 7.28
CA PRO A 21 -1.93 8.09 6.25
C PRO A 21 -1.10 7.36 5.20
N ALA A 22 -1.05 7.92 4.01
CA ALA A 22 -0.19 7.39 2.97
C ALA A 22 1.26 7.49 3.40
N ILE A 23 2.11 6.64 2.82
CA ILE A 23 3.53 6.64 3.12
C ILE A 23 4.31 6.62 1.83
N GLN A 24 5.51 7.15 1.87
CA GLN A 24 6.41 7.15 0.73
C GLN A 24 7.65 6.35 1.08
N VAL A 25 8.09 5.52 0.16
CA VAL A 25 9.32 4.75 0.35
C VAL A 25 10.49 5.73 0.18
N VAL A 26 11.25 5.91 1.24
CA VAL A 26 12.39 6.82 1.23
C VAL A 26 13.63 6.09 0.73
N SER A 27 13.77 4.84 1.11
CA SER A 27 14.91 4.05 0.62
C SER A 27 14.52 2.58 0.61
N GLY A 28 15.13 1.82 -0.27
CA GLY A 28 14.92 0.38 -0.35
C GLY A 28 13.79 0.01 -1.28
N THR A 29 13.48 -1.27 -1.32
CA THR A 29 12.39 -1.81 -2.13
C THR A 29 11.53 -2.68 -1.23
N VAL A 30 10.23 -2.50 -1.31
CA VAL A 30 9.29 -3.26 -0.50
C VAL A 30 8.26 -3.95 -1.37
N GLU A 31 7.83 -5.11 -0.92
CA GLU A 31 6.69 -5.79 -1.52
C GLU A 31 5.50 -5.52 -0.65
N VAL A 32 4.40 -5.12 -1.25
CA VAL A 32 3.19 -4.71 -0.55
C VAL A 32 2.17 -5.83 -0.69
N PHE A 33 1.65 -6.28 0.45
CA PHE A 33 0.64 -7.32 0.50
C PHE A 33 -0.56 -6.82 1.27
N ALA A 34 -1.75 -7.32 0.94
CA ALA A 34 -2.92 -7.12 1.78
C ALA A 34 -3.06 -8.34 2.66
N GLU A 35 -3.30 -8.13 3.95
CA GLU A 35 -3.55 -9.24 4.87
C GLU A 35 -5.05 -9.50 4.87
N VAL A 36 -5.47 -10.48 4.09
CA VAL A 36 -6.88 -10.78 3.96
C VAL A 36 -7.26 -11.90 4.93
N GLU A 37 -8.51 -12.30 4.90
CA GLU A 37 -9.00 -13.27 5.86
C GLU A 37 -8.17 -14.52 5.91
N GLN A 38 -8.16 -15.15 7.08
CA GLN A 38 -7.44 -16.40 7.29
C GLN A 38 -5.94 -16.24 7.12
N ARG A 39 -5.48 -15.03 7.35
CA ARG A 39 -4.04 -14.74 7.32
C ARG A 39 -3.41 -14.97 5.97
N ARG A 40 -4.20 -14.91 4.91
CA ARG A 40 -3.64 -14.98 3.59
C ARG A 40 -3.04 -13.63 3.23
N LEU A 41 -1.98 -13.68 2.45
CA LEU A 41 -1.39 -12.46 1.93
C LEU A 41 -1.71 -12.36 0.45
N LEU A 42 -2.30 -11.25 0.06
CA LEU A 42 -2.62 -11.00 -1.34
C LEU A 42 -1.57 -10.04 -1.88
N PRO A 43 -0.73 -10.48 -2.82
CA PRO A 43 0.31 -9.59 -3.32
C PRO A 43 -0.31 -8.43 -4.10
N LEU A 44 0.15 -7.23 -3.83
CA LEU A 44 -0.41 -6.05 -4.46
C LEU A 44 0.59 -5.37 -5.39
N ALA A 45 1.79 -5.10 -4.90
CA ALA A 45 2.73 -4.27 -5.67
C ALA A 45 4.14 -4.45 -5.15
N THR A 46 5.10 -4.06 -5.98
CA THR A 46 6.48 -3.91 -5.55
C THR A 46 6.81 -2.45 -5.72
N CYS A 47 7.21 -1.80 -4.64
CA CYS A 47 7.43 -0.37 -4.63
C CYS A 47 8.87 -0.07 -4.24
N SER A 48 9.49 0.84 -4.97
CA SER A 48 10.86 1.23 -4.70
C SER A 48 10.91 2.68 -4.28
N GLU A 49 12.11 3.18 -4.11
CA GLU A 49 12.33 4.53 -3.63
C GLU A 49 11.50 5.54 -4.42
N GLY A 50 10.80 6.40 -3.72
CA GLY A 50 9.95 7.41 -4.34
C GLY A 50 8.50 7.03 -4.49
N SER A 51 8.17 5.75 -4.38
CA SER A 51 6.78 5.30 -4.53
C SER A 51 5.95 5.69 -3.32
N VAL A 52 4.69 6.02 -3.55
CA VAL A 52 3.75 6.33 -2.49
C VAL A 52 2.78 5.17 -2.37
N ILE A 53 2.53 4.74 -1.15
CA ILE A 53 1.61 3.63 -0.86
C ILE A 53 0.44 4.21 -0.09
N VAL A 54 -0.78 3.99 -0.61
CA VAL A 54 -1.98 4.53 0.01
C VAL A 54 -2.77 3.36 0.59
N PRO A 55 -2.93 3.29 1.91
CA PRO A 55 -3.66 2.18 2.53
C PRO A 55 -5.15 2.26 2.23
N PRO A 56 -5.85 1.13 2.26
CA PRO A 56 -7.30 1.15 2.12
C PRO A 56 -7.93 1.74 3.39
N ASP A 57 -9.17 2.18 3.30
CA ASP A 57 -9.83 2.80 4.45
C ASP A 57 -10.49 1.78 5.37
N SER A 58 -10.64 0.55 4.93
CA SER A 58 -11.27 -0.49 5.75
C SER A 58 -10.86 -1.86 5.21
N GLY A 59 -11.26 -2.88 5.91
CA GLY A 59 -10.98 -4.25 5.47
C GLY A 59 -9.57 -4.68 5.81
N ALA A 60 -8.83 -5.09 4.81
CA ALA A 60 -7.51 -5.64 5.01
C ALA A 60 -6.47 -4.56 5.25
N GLY A 61 -5.61 -4.78 6.22
CA GLY A 61 -4.43 -3.92 6.37
C GLY A 61 -3.37 -4.33 5.38
N LEU A 62 -2.28 -3.60 5.38
CA LEU A 62 -1.17 -3.90 4.47
C LEU A 62 0.03 -4.43 5.24
N LEU A 63 0.79 -5.27 4.59
CA LEU A 63 2.06 -5.74 5.11
C LEU A 63 3.12 -5.43 4.08
N LEU A 64 4.14 -4.70 4.50
CA LEU A 64 5.26 -4.35 3.65
C LEU A 64 6.45 -5.20 4.05
N ILE A 65 7.04 -5.89 3.10
CA ILE A 65 8.23 -6.71 3.35
C ILE A 65 9.35 -6.16 2.50
N ALA A 66 10.40 -5.68 3.15
CA ALA A 66 11.53 -5.10 2.46
C ALA A 66 12.44 -6.20 1.95
N HIS A 67 13.09 -5.97 0.82
CA HIS A 67 14.04 -6.96 0.28
C HIS A 67 15.26 -7.10 1.18
N ALA A 68 15.68 -6.05 1.79
CA ALA A 68 16.72 -6.11 2.82
C ALA A 68 16.24 -5.24 3.96
N THR A 69 16.41 -3.93 3.82
CA THR A 69 15.81 -2.98 4.75
C THR A 69 15.27 -1.83 3.92
N ALA A 70 14.29 -1.15 4.45
CA ALA A 70 13.70 -0.01 3.77
C ALA A 70 13.28 1.00 4.82
N SER A 71 13.05 2.23 4.40
CA SER A 71 12.50 3.25 5.29
C SER A 71 11.40 3.99 4.55
N VAL A 72 10.47 4.52 5.32
CA VAL A 72 9.31 5.23 4.75
C VAL A 72 9.08 6.50 5.55
N SER A 73 8.35 7.43 4.94
CA SER A 73 7.90 8.63 5.65
C SER A 73 6.43 8.85 5.35
N GLN A 74 5.76 9.57 6.22
CA GLN A 74 4.34 9.83 6.07
C GLN A 74 4.10 10.90 5.01
N VAL A 75 3.04 10.71 4.22
CA VAL A 75 2.64 11.69 3.21
C VAL A 75 1.21 12.07 3.54
N ASP A 76 0.99 13.37 3.82
CA ASP A 76 -0.33 13.77 4.28
C ASP A 76 -1.36 13.83 3.19
N ASP A 77 -1.06 14.40 2.06
CA ASP A 77 -2.06 14.53 1.01
C ASP A 77 -1.47 14.11 -0.32
N PRO A 78 -1.46 12.82 -0.60
CA PRO A 78 -0.92 12.37 -1.88
C PRO A 78 -1.75 12.97 -3.01
N ASP A 79 -1.09 13.41 -4.07
CA ASP A 79 -1.78 14.02 -5.18
C ASP A 79 -2.17 12.96 -6.22
N ASP A 80 -2.82 13.40 -7.29
CA ASP A 80 -3.27 12.48 -8.33
C ASP A 80 -2.13 11.68 -8.92
N VAL A 81 -0.98 12.33 -9.13
CA VAL A 81 0.14 11.65 -9.76
C VAL A 81 0.65 10.54 -8.86
N ALA A 82 0.76 10.81 -7.56
CA ALA A 82 1.23 9.80 -6.62
C ALA A 82 0.28 8.61 -6.57
N VAL A 83 -1.01 8.87 -6.50
CA VAL A 83 -2.00 7.80 -6.43
C VAL A 83 -2.00 6.99 -7.70
N GLN A 84 -1.97 7.64 -8.86
CA GLN A 84 -2.02 6.91 -10.12
C GLN A 84 -0.72 6.15 -10.40
N THR A 85 0.40 6.66 -9.90
CA THR A 85 1.65 5.91 -10.00
C THR A 85 1.54 4.62 -9.19
N PHE A 86 0.96 4.71 -7.99
CA PHE A 86 0.74 3.51 -7.17
C PHE A 86 -0.19 2.53 -7.88
N VAL A 87 -1.28 3.04 -8.48
CA VAL A 87 -2.20 2.18 -9.24
C VAL A 87 -1.44 1.44 -10.35
N GLY A 88 -0.54 2.13 -11.01
CA GLY A 88 0.25 1.51 -12.07
C GLY A 88 1.19 0.43 -11.58
N GLN A 89 1.50 0.42 -10.28
CA GLN A 89 2.37 -0.58 -9.71
C GLN A 89 1.60 -1.78 -9.17
N LEU A 90 0.27 -1.65 -9.04
CA LEU A 90 -0.54 -2.77 -8.56
C LEU A 90 -0.51 -3.88 -9.61
N GLY A 91 -0.16 -5.05 -9.15
CA GLY A 91 0.06 -6.14 -10.06
C GLY A 91 -1.06 -7.15 -10.07
N ASP A 92 -0.70 -8.39 -10.32
CA ASP A 92 -1.69 -9.42 -10.59
C ASP A 92 -2.61 -9.75 -9.43
N GLY A 93 -2.23 -9.40 -8.23
CA GLY A 93 -3.04 -9.76 -7.07
C GLY A 93 -4.46 -9.24 -7.13
N LEU A 94 -4.66 -8.04 -7.67
CA LEU A 94 -6.00 -7.48 -7.79
C LEU A 94 -6.68 -7.85 -9.10
N GLY A 95 -5.95 -8.38 -10.05
CA GLY A 95 -6.53 -8.76 -11.33
C GLY A 95 -7.20 -7.57 -11.99
N SER A 96 -8.40 -7.77 -12.49
CA SER A 96 -9.11 -6.71 -13.18
C SER A 96 -9.58 -5.60 -12.25
N GLY A 97 -9.50 -5.81 -10.94
CA GLY A 97 -9.89 -4.77 -9.99
C GLY A 97 -9.06 -3.51 -10.09
N VAL A 98 -7.85 -3.61 -10.66
CA VAL A 98 -7.01 -2.45 -10.86
C VAL A 98 -7.70 -1.42 -11.75
N GLU A 99 -8.46 -1.88 -12.72
CA GLU A 99 -9.11 -0.97 -13.66
C GLU A 99 -10.07 0.00 -12.97
N ALA A 100 -10.68 -0.45 -11.89
CA ALA A 100 -11.60 0.41 -11.17
C ALA A 100 -10.88 1.53 -10.43
N LEU A 101 -9.56 1.44 -10.32
CA LEU A 101 -8.78 2.42 -9.58
C LEU A 101 -8.11 3.45 -10.50
N VAL A 102 -8.13 3.20 -11.80
CA VAL A 102 -7.49 4.10 -12.74
C VAL A 102 -8.29 5.41 -12.81
N GLY A 103 -7.61 6.53 -12.62
CA GLY A 103 -8.24 7.84 -12.71
C GLY A 103 -9.04 8.25 -11.49
N VAL A 104 -9.00 7.47 -10.43
CA VAL A 104 -9.77 7.77 -9.23
C VAL A 104 -9.09 8.89 -8.45
N ALA A 105 -9.88 9.83 -7.94
CA ALA A 105 -9.35 10.93 -7.15
C ALA A 105 -8.74 10.41 -5.86
N PRO A 106 -7.69 11.08 -5.34
CA PRO A 106 -7.05 10.62 -4.13
C PRO A 106 -8.00 10.46 -2.94
N SER A 107 -8.99 11.32 -2.84
CA SER A 107 -9.92 11.25 -1.72
C SER A 107 -10.83 10.02 -1.78
N ALA A 108 -11.08 9.50 -2.96
CA ALA A 108 -11.94 8.32 -3.12
C ALA A 108 -11.14 7.03 -3.18
N PHE A 109 -9.83 7.13 -3.38
CA PHE A 109 -9.01 5.95 -3.61
C PHE A 109 -9.06 4.94 -2.47
N PRO A 110 -8.92 5.35 -1.19
CA PRO A 110 -8.87 4.35 -0.12
C PRO A 110 -10.11 3.47 -0.05
N GLN A 111 -11.28 4.05 -0.29
CA GLN A 111 -12.52 3.31 -0.26
C GLN A 111 -12.60 2.32 -1.42
N LEU A 112 -12.25 2.77 -2.61
CA LEU A 112 -12.32 1.90 -3.78
C LEU A 112 -11.23 0.84 -3.74
N PHE A 113 -10.08 1.17 -3.17
CA PHE A 113 -9.00 0.21 -3.00
C PHE A 113 -9.45 -0.91 -2.05
N ALA A 114 -10.12 -0.54 -0.96
CA ALA A 114 -10.64 -1.54 -0.02
C ALA A 114 -11.61 -2.48 -0.72
N ALA A 115 -12.48 -1.94 -1.57
CA ALA A 115 -13.45 -2.76 -2.30
C ALA A 115 -12.74 -3.68 -3.29
N ALA A 116 -11.69 -3.19 -3.95
CA ALA A 116 -10.95 -4.00 -4.90
C ALA A 116 -10.23 -5.15 -4.22
N ILE A 117 -9.66 -4.90 -3.05
CA ILE A 117 -8.99 -5.94 -2.29
C ILE A 117 -10.00 -6.99 -1.85
N HIS A 118 -11.15 -6.55 -1.37
CA HIS A 118 -12.19 -7.47 -0.91
C HIS A 118 -12.65 -8.37 -2.05
N ALA A 119 -12.87 -7.80 -3.22
CA ALA A 119 -13.30 -8.58 -4.37
C ALA A 119 -12.23 -9.58 -4.80
N ALA A 120 -10.98 -9.18 -4.77
CA ALA A 120 -9.89 -10.06 -5.18
C ALA A 120 -9.68 -11.19 -4.19
N ALA A 121 -10.02 -10.97 -2.92
CA ALA A 121 -9.81 -11.96 -1.89
C ALA A 121 -10.86 -13.07 -1.93
N GLU A 122 -11.97 -12.84 -2.61
CA GLU A 122 -12.95 -13.88 -2.74
C GLU A 122 -12.51 -14.90 -3.75
#